data_e6efc02ac149f19aa5189e527f6b0715
#
_entry.id   e6efc02ac149f19aa5189e527f6b0715
#
_cell.length_a   1.000
_cell.length_b   1.000
_cell.length_c   1.000
_cell.angle_alpha   90.00
_cell.angle_beta   90.00
_cell.angle_gamma   90.00
#
_symmetry.space_group_name_H-M   'P 1'
#
loop_
_entity.id
_entity.type
_entity.pdbx_description
1 polymer ?
#
loop_
_entity_poly.entity_id
_entity_poly.type
_entity_poly.pdbx_seq_one_letter_code
_entity_poly.pdbx_strand_id
1 'polypeptide(L)'
;MSSRKNTSLLVALVAAVVVIIAIFAGWRLLNGDSSLLRNVTFGHEAITPNADGSEDATLISYEISRNATVSIFFENSAGEPFYFRRDKPRGAGEYSVLFSGVVDGYLLPDESFEGEVLARLLQDGVY
;
A
#
# COMPACT_ATOMS: atom_id res chain seq x y z
N MET A 1 -30.81 50.71 -25.60
CA MET A 1 -31.52 49.53 -25.04
C MET A 1 -30.74 48.23 -25.15
N SER A 2 -29.67 48.19 -25.89
CA SER A 2 -28.79 47.02 -26.09
C SER A 2 -27.83 46.71 -24.90
N SER A 3 -27.47 47.70 -24.07
CA SER A 3 -26.48 47.61 -22.99
C SER A 3 -26.94 46.76 -21.78
N ARG A 4 -28.22 46.74 -21.42
CA ARG A 4 -28.71 45.98 -20.26
C ARG A 4 -28.74 44.46 -20.47
N LYS A 5 -28.95 44.00 -21.71
CA LYS A 5 -28.96 42.56 -22.03
C LYS A 5 -27.55 41.97 -21.96
N ASN A 6 -26.54 42.72 -22.37
CA ASN A 6 -25.16 42.26 -22.34
C ASN A 6 -24.60 42.19 -20.92
N THR A 7 -25.01 43.12 -20.03
CA THR A 7 -24.59 43.11 -18.62
C THR A 7 -25.14 41.89 -17.86
N SER A 8 -26.43 41.56 -18.06
CA SER A 8 -27.03 40.38 -17.40
C SER A 8 -26.44 39.07 -17.90
N LEU A 9 -26.10 39.00 -19.19
CA LEU A 9 -25.45 37.82 -19.78
C LEU A 9 -24.01 37.67 -19.27
N LEU A 10 -23.32 38.76 -19.09
CA LEU A 10 -21.95 38.80 -18.55
C LEU A 10 -21.91 38.40 -17.07
N VAL A 11 -22.86 38.87 -16.27
CA VAL A 11 -23.04 38.51 -14.87
C VAL A 11 -23.38 37.03 -14.73
N ALA A 12 -24.28 36.50 -15.57
CA ALA A 12 -24.63 35.06 -15.56
C ALA A 12 -23.41 34.18 -15.94
N LEU A 13 -22.61 34.64 -16.89
CA LEU A 13 -21.42 33.90 -17.34
C LEU A 13 -20.32 33.88 -16.25
N VAL A 14 -20.10 34.99 -15.56
CA VAL A 14 -19.16 35.08 -14.43
C VAL A 14 -19.64 34.19 -13.27
N ALA A 15 -20.93 34.23 -12.93
CA ALA A 15 -21.49 33.38 -11.89
C ALA A 15 -21.32 31.87 -12.21
N ALA A 16 -21.54 31.46 -13.45
CA ALA A 16 -21.35 30.08 -13.90
C ALA A 16 -19.90 29.63 -13.76
N VAL A 17 -18.93 30.49 -14.13
CA VAL A 17 -17.50 30.19 -13.99
C VAL A 17 -17.10 30.04 -12.52
N VAL A 18 -17.60 30.90 -11.63
CA VAL A 18 -17.32 30.82 -10.18
C VAL A 18 -17.87 29.51 -9.60
N VAL A 19 -19.07 29.09 -9.98
CA VAL A 19 -19.69 27.84 -9.55
C VAL A 19 -18.87 26.63 -10.03
N ILE A 20 -18.42 26.62 -11.28
CA ILE A 20 -17.58 25.54 -11.84
C ILE A 20 -16.25 25.44 -11.08
N ILE A 21 -15.60 26.58 -10.81
CA ILE A 21 -14.36 26.61 -10.04
C ILE A 21 -14.57 26.07 -8.62
N ALA A 22 -15.66 26.47 -7.96
CA ALA A 22 -16.00 26.00 -6.62
C ALA A 22 -16.27 24.49 -6.58
N ILE A 23 -16.97 23.94 -7.57
CA ILE A 23 -17.22 22.51 -7.70
C ILE A 23 -15.91 21.76 -7.94
N PHE A 24 -15.05 22.26 -8.82
CA PHE A 24 -13.76 21.63 -9.14
C PHE A 24 -12.80 21.66 -7.95
N ALA A 25 -12.74 22.77 -7.23
CA ALA A 25 -11.94 22.90 -6.01
C ALA A 25 -12.47 21.99 -4.90
N GLY A 26 -13.79 21.93 -4.71
CA GLY A 26 -14.45 21.02 -3.76
C GLY A 26 -14.18 19.55 -4.10
N TRP A 27 -14.25 19.20 -5.38
CA TRP A 27 -13.96 17.83 -5.83
C TRP A 27 -12.48 17.45 -5.62
N ARG A 28 -11.55 18.38 -5.82
CA ARG A 28 -10.11 18.19 -5.53
C ARG A 28 -9.85 18.02 -4.03
N LEU A 29 -10.55 18.75 -3.18
CA LEU A 29 -10.44 18.63 -1.72
C LEU A 29 -11.03 17.31 -1.20
N LEU A 30 -12.12 16.84 -1.81
CA LEU A 30 -12.76 15.57 -1.45
C LEU A 30 -12.04 14.34 -2.01
N ASN A 31 -11.38 14.48 -3.18
CA ASN A 31 -10.60 13.44 -3.83
C ASN A 31 -9.07 13.64 -3.65
N GLY A 32 -8.67 14.43 -2.68
CA GLY A 32 -7.28 14.51 -2.27
C GLY A 32 -6.77 13.12 -1.93
N ASP A 33 -5.56 12.79 -2.36
CA ASP A 33 -4.84 11.52 -2.30
C ASP A 33 -5.48 10.47 -1.38
N SER A 34 -6.46 9.73 -1.94
CA SER A 34 -7.18 8.68 -1.21
C SER A 34 -6.44 7.35 -1.24
N SER A 35 -5.12 7.37 -1.45
CA SER A 35 -4.31 6.16 -1.37
C SER A 35 -4.49 5.54 0.00
N LEU A 36 -4.99 4.30 0.02
CA LEU A 36 -5.19 3.54 1.25
C LEU A 36 -3.86 3.25 1.92
N LEU A 37 -2.87 2.87 1.14
CA LEU A 37 -1.51 2.56 1.56
C LEU A 37 -0.57 3.71 1.18
N ARG A 38 0.23 4.18 2.15
CA ARG A 38 1.16 5.31 2.00
C ARG A 38 2.49 5.00 2.67
N ASN A 39 3.52 5.77 2.30
CA ASN A 39 4.81 5.80 2.98
C ASN A 39 5.42 4.42 3.24
N VAL A 40 5.33 3.52 2.24
CA VAL A 40 5.95 2.20 2.34
C VAL A 40 7.46 2.34 2.22
N THR A 41 8.17 1.87 3.22
CA THR A 41 9.65 1.91 3.26
C THR A 41 10.21 0.58 3.76
N PHE A 42 11.41 0.27 3.30
CA PHE A 42 12.18 -0.89 3.72
C PHE A 42 13.50 -0.41 4.34
N GLY A 43 13.88 -0.99 5.47
CA GLY A 43 15.16 -0.67 6.14
C GLY A 43 16.35 -1.15 5.31
N HIS A 44 16.25 -2.33 4.73
CA HIS A 44 17.23 -2.93 3.83
C HIS A 44 16.54 -3.51 2.60
N GLU A 45 17.12 -3.33 1.42
CA GLU A 45 16.62 -3.92 0.15
C GLU A 45 16.98 -5.41 0.02
N ALA A 46 18.00 -5.85 0.75
CA ALA A 46 18.42 -7.23 0.81
C ALA A 46 18.67 -7.63 2.26
N ILE A 47 18.36 -8.87 2.60
CA ILE A 47 18.66 -9.47 3.90
C ILE A 47 19.35 -10.80 3.72
N THR A 48 20.23 -11.14 4.66
CA THR A 48 20.94 -12.41 4.75
C THR A 48 20.69 -13.06 6.10
N PRO A 49 19.55 -13.73 6.32
CA PRO A 49 19.14 -14.23 7.63
C PRO A 49 19.95 -15.46 8.05
N ASN A 50 21.20 -15.24 8.44
CA ASN A 50 22.16 -16.26 8.89
C ASN A 50 22.50 -16.15 10.38
N ALA A 51 21.86 -15.22 11.10
CA ALA A 51 22.05 -14.93 12.51
C ALA A 51 23.49 -14.46 12.88
N ASP A 52 24.18 -13.80 11.96
CA ASP A 52 25.49 -13.19 12.24
C ASP A 52 25.39 -11.76 12.83
N GLY A 53 24.17 -11.22 12.91
CA GLY A 53 23.87 -9.89 13.44
C GLY A 53 24.01 -8.77 12.40
N SER A 54 24.23 -9.10 11.14
CA SER A 54 24.34 -8.16 10.03
C SER A 54 23.30 -8.47 8.96
N GLU A 55 22.44 -7.51 8.65
CA GLU A 55 21.40 -7.64 7.61
C GLU A 55 20.49 -8.89 7.74
N ASP A 56 20.35 -9.42 8.95
CA ASP A 56 19.52 -10.59 9.23
C ASP A 56 18.01 -10.32 9.08
N ALA A 57 17.60 -9.05 9.16
CA ALA A 57 16.22 -8.64 9.08
C ALA A 57 16.07 -7.23 8.48
N THR A 58 14.91 -6.95 7.93
CA THR A 58 14.54 -5.61 7.46
C THR A 58 13.29 -5.11 8.17
N LEU A 59 13.24 -3.80 8.43
CA LEU A 59 12.04 -3.15 8.94
C LEU A 59 11.17 -2.72 7.76
N ILE A 60 9.93 -3.19 7.74
CA ILE A 60 8.91 -2.78 6.78
C ILE A 60 7.99 -1.79 7.48
N SER A 61 7.97 -0.55 7.03
CA SER A 61 7.10 0.50 7.57
C SER A 61 6.10 0.95 6.52
N TYR A 62 4.87 1.21 6.96
CA TYR A 62 3.79 1.65 6.10
C TYR A 62 2.74 2.44 6.89
N GLU A 63 1.97 3.24 6.19
CA GLU A 63 0.85 4.01 6.71
C GLU A 63 -0.44 3.60 6.03
N ILE A 64 -1.52 3.49 6.81
CA ILE A 64 -2.87 3.21 6.32
C ILE A 64 -3.76 4.41 6.64
N SER A 65 -4.41 4.96 5.62
CA SER A 65 -5.23 6.18 5.74
C SER A 65 -6.61 5.94 6.36
N ARG A 66 -7.08 4.70 6.36
CA ARG A 66 -8.39 4.29 6.93
C ARG A 66 -8.35 2.81 7.30
N ASN A 67 -9.33 2.35 8.10
CA ASN A 67 -9.43 0.95 8.50
C ASN A 67 -9.43 0.03 7.28
N ALA A 68 -8.59 -1.00 7.32
CA ALA A 68 -8.42 -1.97 6.23
C ALA A 68 -7.93 -3.33 6.75
N THR A 69 -8.09 -4.35 5.93
CA THR A 69 -7.43 -5.64 6.11
C THR A 69 -6.13 -5.64 5.30
N VAL A 70 -5.02 -5.97 5.93
CA VAL A 70 -3.67 -5.90 5.35
C VAL A 70 -3.07 -7.28 5.25
N SER A 71 -2.51 -7.59 4.08
CA SER A 71 -1.65 -8.74 3.85
C SER A 71 -0.28 -8.26 3.36
N ILE A 72 0.78 -8.88 3.85
CA ILE A 72 2.15 -8.66 3.38
C ILE A 72 2.65 -10.01 2.86
N PHE A 73 3.05 -10.04 1.63
CA PHE A 73 3.60 -11.22 0.98
C PHE A 73 4.76 -10.84 0.07
N PHE A 74 5.59 -11.83 -0.21
CA PHE A 74 6.71 -11.72 -1.14
C PHE A 74 6.39 -12.60 -2.35
N GLU A 75 6.63 -12.10 -3.53
CA GLU A 75 6.34 -12.81 -4.78
C GLU A 75 7.66 -13.10 -5.51
N ASN A 76 7.88 -14.36 -5.87
CA ASN A 76 9.05 -14.73 -6.65
C ASN A 76 8.89 -14.38 -8.14
N SER A 77 9.91 -14.63 -8.95
CA SER A 77 9.89 -14.36 -10.40
C SER A 77 8.84 -15.16 -11.17
N ALA A 78 8.31 -16.24 -10.60
CA ALA A 78 7.25 -17.06 -11.18
C ALA A 78 5.84 -16.57 -10.78
N GLY A 79 5.74 -15.52 -9.95
CA GLY A 79 4.46 -14.99 -9.47
C GLY A 79 3.85 -15.76 -8.30
N GLU A 80 4.62 -16.58 -7.59
CA GLU A 80 4.15 -17.31 -6.41
C GLU A 80 4.26 -16.44 -5.17
N PRO A 81 3.15 -16.25 -4.41
CA PRO A 81 3.14 -15.45 -3.19
C PRO A 81 3.55 -16.28 -1.96
N PHE A 82 4.39 -15.70 -1.13
CA PHE A 82 4.79 -16.23 0.19
C PHE A 82 4.37 -15.24 1.26
N TYR A 83 3.42 -15.62 2.10
CA TYR A 83 2.79 -14.71 3.05
C TYR A 83 3.61 -14.56 4.34
N PHE A 84 3.92 -13.31 4.68
CA PHE A 84 4.48 -12.94 5.98
C PHE A 84 3.39 -12.54 6.97
N ARG A 85 2.37 -11.83 6.49
CA ARG A 85 1.15 -11.49 7.22
C ARG A 85 -0.05 -11.69 6.31
N ARG A 86 -1.08 -12.32 6.80
CA ARG A 86 -2.30 -12.57 6.03
C ARG A 86 -3.51 -12.03 6.77
N ASP A 87 -4.33 -11.25 6.06
CA ASP A 87 -5.66 -10.79 6.49
C ASP A 87 -5.68 -10.19 7.90
N LYS A 88 -4.69 -9.33 8.21
CA LYS A 88 -4.63 -8.64 9.49
C LYS A 88 -5.46 -7.38 9.47
N PRO A 89 -6.53 -7.26 10.28
CA PRO A 89 -7.27 -6.02 10.41
C PRO A 89 -6.38 -4.94 11.03
N ARG A 90 -6.40 -3.75 10.43
CA ARG A 90 -5.62 -2.59 10.88
C ARG A 90 -6.48 -1.33 10.84
N GLY A 91 -6.40 -0.53 11.88
CA GLY A 91 -6.94 0.83 11.90
C GLY A 91 -6.08 1.79 11.08
N ALA A 92 -6.61 2.99 10.82
CA ALA A 92 -5.80 4.08 10.27
C ALA A 92 -4.60 4.37 11.19
N GLY A 93 -3.41 4.57 10.60
CA GLY A 93 -2.21 4.87 11.35
C GLY A 93 -0.94 4.35 10.69
N GLU A 94 0.18 4.52 11.39
CA GLU A 94 1.51 4.07 10.98
C GLU A 94 1.84 2.72 11.63
N TYR A 95 2.47 1.85 10.86
CA TYR A 95 2.86 0.51 11.27
C TYR A 95 4.30 0.21 10.86
N SER A 96 4.99 -0.56 11.72
CA SER A 96 6.32 -1.08 11.43
C SER A 96 6.39 -2.53 11.87
N VAL A 97 6.88 -3.39 10.99
CA VAL A 97 7.06 -4.83 11.26
C VAL A 97 8.46 -5.27 10.86
N LEU A 98 9.08 -6.08 11.69
CA LEU A 98 10.40 -6.64 11.41
C LEU A 98 10.23 -7.96 10.65
N PHE A 99 10.86 -8.06 9.49
CA PHE A 99 10.88 -9.25 8.65
C PHE A 99 12.27 -9.88 8.63
N SER A 100 12.36 -11.14 9.03
CA SER A 100 13.61 -11.92 9.13
C SER A 100 13.67 -13.09 8.13
N GLY A 101 12.97 -12.99 7.00
CA GLY A 101 12.95 -14.03 5.96
C GLY A 101 11.95 -15.16 6.21
N VAL A 102 11.28 -15.20 7.36
CA VAL A 102 10.32 -16.27 7.70
C VAL A 102 8.93 -15.89 7.24
N VAL A 103 8.29 -16.79 6.51
CA VAL A 103 6.92 -16.68 5.98
C VAL A 103 6.06 -17.85 6.46
N ASP A 104 4.75 -17.80 6.17
CA ASP A 104 3.86 -18.92 6.37
C ASP A 104 4.38 -20.18 5.66
N GLY A 105 4.12 -21.34 6.21
CA GLY A 105 4.65 -22.61 5.71
C GLY A 105 4.25 -22.90 4.26
N TYR A 106 5.20 -23.45 3.51
CA TYR A 106 5.02 -23.94 2.14
C TYR A 106 5.88 -25.18 1.93
N LEU A 107 5.56 -25.97 0.92
CA LEU A 107 6.32 -27.15 0.53
C LEU A 107 7.20 -26.84 -0.68
N LEU A 108 8.39 -27.42 -0.71
CA LEU A 108 9.25 -27.42 -1.89
C LEU A 108 8.71 -28.42 -2.92
N PRO A 109 8.99 -28.24 -4.24
CA PRO A 109 8.42 -29.08 -5.30
C PRO A 109 8.66 -30.60 -5.13
N ASP A 110 9.80 -30.99 -4.54
CA ASP A 110 10.20 -32.40 -4.36
C ASP A 110 10.10 -32.85 -2.90
N GLU A 111 9.42 -32.08 -2.05
CA GLU A 111 9.32 -32.37 -0.62
C GLU A 111 7.95 -33.03 -0.32
N SER A 112 8.01 -34.18 0.34
CA SER A 112 6.85 -34.81 0.96
C SER A 112 7.00 -34.79 2.47
N PHE A 113 6.01 -34.24 3.18
CA PHE A 113 6.02 -34.14 4.63
C PHE A 113 4.66 -34.58 5.18
N GLU A 114 4.68 -35.52 6.15
CA GLU A 114 3.47 -35.89 6.88
C GLU A 114 3.24 -34.90 8.02
N GLY A 115 2.40 -33.90 7.77
CA GLY A 115 2.09 -32.84 8.74
C GLY A 115 1.88 -31.49 8.09
N GLU A 116 1.80 -30.45 8.90
CA GLU A 116 1.63 -29.07 8.47
C GLU A 116 2.93 -28.27 8.72
N VAL A 117 3.45 -27.63 7.69
CA VAL A 117 4.57 -26.68 7.82
C VAL A 117 3.98 -25.33 8.17
N LEU A 118 4.10 -24.92 9.43
CA LEU A 118 3.51 -23.67 9.93
C LEU A 118 4.28 -22.42 9.50
N ALA A 119 5.61 -22.53 9.39
CA ALA A 119 6.46 -21.44 8.98
C ALA A 119 7.74 -21.96 8.32
N ARG A 120 8.30 -21.20 7.40
CA ARG A 120 9.53 -21.54 6.69
C ARG A 120 10.33 -20.30 6.31
N LEU A 121 11.63 -20.42 6.32
CA LEU A 121 12.51 -19.40 5.75
C LEU A 121 12.35 -19.39 4.22
N LEU A 122 12.24 -18.20 3.63
CA LEU A 122 12.28 -18.04 2.18
C LEU A 122 13.61 -18.57 1.63
N GLN A 123 13.53 -19.22 0.46
CA GLN A 123 14.75 -19.64 -0.26
C GLN A 123 15.49 -18.40 -0.76
N ASP A 124 16.79 -18.55 -1.00
CA ASP A 124 17.59 -17.49 -1.61
C ASP A 124 17.02 -17.12 -2.97
N GLY A 125 16.83 -15.82 -3.19
CA GLY A 125 16.24 -15.34 -4.43
C GLY A 125 15.84 -13.87 -4.39
N VAL A 126 15.23 -13.43 -5.47
CA VAL A 126 14.65 -12.09 -5.62
C VAL A 126 13.13 -12.21 -5.50
N TYR A 127 12.54 -11.34 -4.67
CA TYR A 127 11.11 -11.31 -4.36
C TYR A 127 10.53 -9.91 -4.50
#